data_9918e4bbbe8a5a611589c20d385b045c
#
_entry.id   9918e4bbbe8a5a611589c20d385b045c
#
_cell.length_a   1.000
_cell.length_b   1.000
_cell.length_c   1.000
_cell.angle_alpha   90.00
_cell.angle_beta   90.00
_cell.angle_gamma   90.00
#
_symmetry.space_group_name_H-M   'P 1'
#
loop_
_entity.id
_entity.type
_entity.pdbx_description
1 polymer ?
#
loop_
_entity_poly.entity_id
_entity_poly.type
_entity_poly.pdbx_seq_one_letter_code
_entity_poly.pdbx_strand_id
1 'polypeptide(L)'
;MLQALPSNLPTALRGRSTQEIARLWPSWVERHDRDVRARLDRGDEDSVVNFWLYGTSFTSQPPAVARASPLSAAALDIIVKDRLEDLIDRVTAPGNNERLQFARRMLAARNADPTDAPGRERARRVLLDIRQRMIREFAGTDQTLAAATPSGTAAVTAANATIFRDRGLSSDTSILSDYSVHVALETIARQKTLAPGSVRRVAIVGPGLDFTNKADGYDYYPQQTTQPFALINTLRRLGLAAADLQVTTFDINLRVNDHLRNAPARAASSSGYVVTLPLAAREGWTSAVEEYWQQWGNAIGDEVTAVPAPAVAGVVKTRTVRIQPTVVSSIVPRDLNIVVDRLPGASVERFDLVVATNVLFYYDVFEQALAAANVAAMLRPGGVFVTNTAIFPTPPLQASASFLRVAHTAERYDEMFWYQRQRRD
;
A
#
# COMPACT_ATOMS: atom_id res chain seq x y z
N MET A 1 4.00 -27.09 -7.30
CA MET A 1 3.31 -26.26 -6.30
C MET A 1 2.25 -27.06 -5.52
N LEU A 2 1.21 -27.60 -6.16
CA LEU A 2 0.14 -28.35 -5.45
C LEU A 2 0.67 -29.51 -4.60
N GLN A 3 1.73 -30.20 -5.04
CA GLN A 3 2.37 -31.29 -4.30
C GLN A 3 3.25 -30.80 -3.13
N ALA A 4 3.67 -29.54 -3.15
CA ALA A 4 4.53 -28.95 -2.11
C ALA A 4 3.74 -28.33 -0.95
N LEU A 5 2.43 -28.08 -1.11
CA LEU A 5 1.58 -27.39 -0.14
C LEU A 5 0.25 -28.13 0.15
N PRO A 6 0.25 -29.47 0.36
CA PRO A 6 -1.00 -30.22 0.47
C PRO A 6 -1.85 -29.80 1.69
N SER A 7 -1.22 -29.42 2.79
CA SER A 7 -1.89 -28.95 4.03
C SER A 7 -2.44 -27.52 3.92
N ASN A 8 -1.90 -26.71 3.02
CA ASN A 8 -2.25 -25.30 2.82
C ASN A 8 -3.29 -25.09 1.71
N LEU A 9 -3.72 -26.17 1.03
CA LEU A 9 -4.75 -26.07 0.02
C LEU A 9 -6.09 -25.57 0.65
N PRO A 10 -6.82 -24.70 -0.06
CA PRO A 10 -8.18 -24.35 0.31
C PRO A 10 -9.05 -25.60 0.49
N THR A 11 -10.00 -25.54 1.42
CA THR A 11 -10.86 -26.69 1.75
C THR A 11 -11.54 -27.29 0.52
N ALA A 12 -11.96 -26.45 -0.44
CA ALA A 12 -12.58 -26.88 -1.69
C ALA A 12 -11.65 -27.72 -2.60
N LEU A 13 -10.31 -27.56 -2.46
CA LEU A 13 -9.31 -28.22 -3.29
C LEU A 13 -8.55 -29.33 -2.55
N ARG A 14 -8.69 -29.40 -1.23
CA ARG A 14 -7.96 -30.35 -0.39
C ARG A 14 -8.41 -31.79 -0.64
N GLY A 15 -7.45 -32.69 -0.74
CA GLY A 15 -7.72 -34.13 -0.96
C GLY A 15 -8.22 -34.47 -2.37
N ARG A 16 -8.25 -33.51 -3.30
CA ARG A 16 -8.65 -33.73 -4.69
C ARG A 16 -7.49 -34.14 -5.58
N SER A 17 -7.77 -34.95 -6.59
CA SER A 17 -6.80 -35.26 -7.65
C SER A 17 -6.49 -34.02 -8.49
N THR A 18 -5.38 -34.00 -9.20
CA THR A 18 -4.99 -32.90 -10.11
C THR A 18 -6.07 -32.63 -11.16
N GLN A 19 -6.75 -33.68 -11.66
CA GLN A 19 -7.82 -33.56 -12.65
C GLN A 19 -9.07 -32.89 -12.05
N GLU A 20 -9.44 -33.24 -10.83
CA GLU A 20 -10.56 -32.60 -10.12
C GLU A 20 -10.23 -31.14 -9.79
N ILE A 21 -9.00 -30.87 -9.34
CA ILE A 21 -8.54 -29.48 -9.10
C ILE A 21 -8.64 -28.66 -10.38
N ALA A 22 -8.19 -29.20 -11.53
CA ALA A 22 -8.27 -28.49 -12.81
C ALA A 22 -9.71 -28.15 -13.20
N ARG A 23 -10.70 -29.01 -12.88
CA ARG A 23 -12.12 -28.74 -13.13
C ARG A 23 -12.70 -27.70 -12.17
N LEU A 24 -12.27 -27.69 -10.92
CA LEU A 24 -12.73 -26.77 -9.88
C LEU A 24 -12.04 -25.40 -9.94
N TRP A 25 -10.90 -25.32 -10.61
CA TRP A 25 -10.06 -24.15 -10.63
C TRP A 25 -10.75 -22.88 -11.10
N PRO A 26 -11.45 -22.84 -12.25
CA PRO A 26 -12.12 -21.63 -12.71
C PRO A 26 -13.11 -21.06 -11.69
N SER A 27 -13.97 -21.90 -11.11
CA SER A 27 -14.95 -21.48 -10.12
C SER A 27 -14.33 -21.09 -8.77
N TRP A 28 -13.16 -21.65 -8.42
CA TRP A 28 -12.41 -21.21 -7.26
C TRP A 28 -11.80 -19.82 -7.49
N VAL A 29 -11.20 -19.58 -8.66
CA VAL A 29 -10.64 -18.28 -9.06
C VAL A 29 -11.71 -17.18 -9.01
N GLU A 30 -12.88 -17.42 -9.61
CA GLU A 30 -14.00 -16.45 -9.62
C GLU A 30 -14.49 -16.12 -8.20
N ARG A 31 -14.61 -17.13 -7.33
CA ARG A 31 -14.99 -16.90 -5.94
C ARG A 31 -13.93 -16.12 -5.20
N HIS A 32 -12.67 -16.56 -5.31
CA HIS A 32 -11.55 -15.91 -4.64
C HIS A 32 -11.44 -14.43 -5.04
N ASP A 33 -11.50 -14.13 -6.34
CA ASP A 33 -11.43 -12.74 -6.81
C ASP A 33 -12.59 -11.89 -6.25
N ARG A 34 -13.81 -12.44 -6.25
CA ARG A 34 -14.98 -11.79 -5.67
C ARG A 34 -14.82 -11.54 -4.17
N ASP A 35 -14.36 -12.54 -3.43
CA ASP A 35 -14.16 -12.46 -1.99
C ASP A 35 -13.08 -11.44 -1.61
N VAL A 36 -11.97 -11.42 -2.37
CA VAL A 36 -10.90 -10.44 -2.22
C VAL A 36 -11.40 -9.02 -2.51
N ARG A 37 -12.16 -8.83 -3.61
CA ARG A 37 -12.72 -7.51 -3.95
C ARG A 37 -13.77 -7.05 -2.95
N ALA A 38 -14.56 -7.94 -2.35
CA ALA A 38 -15.49 -7.58 -1.28
C ALA A 38 -14.79 -7.06 -0.01
N ARG A 39 -13.50 -7.39 0.18
CA ARG A 39 -12.68 -6.84 1.28
C ARG A 39 -12.24 -5.39 1.03
N LEU A 40 -12.29 -4.90 -0.22
CA LEU A 40 -12.00 -3.49 -0.53
C LEU A 40 -12.98 -2.55 0.14
N ASP A 41 -14.27 -2.88 0.18
CA ASP A 41 -15.29 -2.05 0.83
C ASP A 41 -14.95 -1.81 2.30
N ARG A 42 -14.49 -2.87 3.01
CA ARG A 42 -14.02 -2.73 4.40
C ARG A 42 -12.75 -1.88 4.49
N GLY A 43 -11.84 -2.03 3.57
CA GLY A 43 -10.64 -1.21 3.50
C GLY A 43 -10.96 0.27 3.27
N ASP A 44 -11.91 0.56 2.42
CA ASP A 44 -12.39 1.91 2.16
C ASP A 44 -13.08 2.52 3.39
N GLU A 45 -13.87 1.72 4.14
CA GLU A 45 -14.42 2.12 5.44
C GLU A 45 -13.33 2.48 6.44
N ASP A 46 -12.30 1.62 6.56
CA ASP A 46 -11.17 1.84 7.46
C ASP A 46 -10.40 3.11 7.10
N SER A 47 -10.23 3.38 5.80
CA SER A 47 -9.62 4.61 5.31
C SER A 47 -10.41 5.86 5.70
N VAL A 48 -11.75 5.83 5.61
CA VAL A 48 -12.59 6.97 6.03
C VAL A 48 -12.51 7.19 7.54
N VAL A 49 -12.49 6.13 8.35
CA VAL A 49 -12.30 6.25 9.80
C VAL A 49 -10.90 6.78 10.14
N ASN A 50 -9.86 6.35 9.44
CA ASN A 50 -8.53 6.92 9.61
C ASN A 50 -8.51 8.41 9.25
N PHE A 51 -9.18 8.80 8.16
CA PHE A 51 -9.32 10.20 7.78
C PHE A 51 -10.07 11.00 8.85
N TRP A 52 -11.17 10.48 9.38
CA TRP A 52 -11.87 11.08 10.52
C TRP A 52 -10.95 11.30 11.72
N LEU A 53 -10.18 10.27 12.11
CA LEU A 53 -9.37 10.32 13.34
C LEU A 53 -8.10 11.18 13.17
N TYR A 54 -7.49 11.21 11.99
CA TYR A 54 -6.16 11.79 11.80
C TYR A 54 -6.09 12.90 10.78
N GLY A 55 -7.07 13.05 9.89
CA GLY A 55 -7.08 14.10 8.85
C GLY A 55 -7.08 15.51 9.42
N THR A 56 -6.47 16.46 8.71
CA THR A 56 -6.30 17.86 9.13
C THR A 56 -7.00 18.83 8.19
N SER A 57 -7.47 18.38 7.03
CA SER A 57 -8.02 19.25 5.98
C SER A 57 -9.50 19.63 6.18
N PHE A 58 -10.20 19.00 7.11
CA PHE A 58 -11.65 19.19 7.29
C PHE A 58 -12.07 19.77 8.66
N THR A 59 -11.16 19.85 9.61
CA THR A 59 -11.45 20.20 11.02
C THR A 59 -10.38 21.11 11.59
N SER A 60 -10.71 21.86 12.64
CA SER A 60 -9.77 22.58 13.50
C SER A 60 -9.36 21.78 14.75
N GLN A 61 -9.94 20.61 14.97
CA GLN A 61 -9.60 19.74 16.08
C GLN A 61 -8.27 19.00 15.84
N PRO A 62 -7.44 18.79 16.86
CA PRO A 62 -6.20 18.05 16.72
C PRO A 62 -6.47 16.59 16.30
N PRO A 63 -5.51 15.92 15.63
CA PRO A 63 -5.59 14.48 15.36
C PRO A 63 -5.76 13.68 16.65
N ALA A 64 -6.59 12.63 16.58
CA ALA A 64 -6.90 11.75 17.71
C ALA A 64 -5.77 10.74 17.97
N VAL A 65 -4.58 11.21 18.34
CA VAL A 65 -3.38 10.38 18.55
C VAL A 65 -3.31 9.93 20.00
N ALA A 66 -3.62 8.66 20.27
CA ALA A 66 -3.64 8.10 21.62
C ALA A 66 -2.24 7.94 22.27
N ARG A 67 -1.18 7.73 21.48
CA ARG A 67 0.15 7.34 22.02
C ARG A 67 1.09 8.48 22.41
N ALA A 68 0.83 9.70 21.99
CA ALA A 68 1.75 10.84 22.25
C ALA A 68 1.08 12.00 22.98
N SER A 69 -0.20 11.86 23.37
CA SER A 69 -0.93 12.96 24.01
C SER A 69 -1.01 12.74 25.52
N PRO A 70 -0.71 13.77 26.31
CA PRO A 70 -0.98 13.78 27.75
C PRO A 70 -2.49 13.89 28.06
N LEU A 71 -3.36 13.75 27.05
CA LEU A 71 -4.81 13.86 27.17
C LEU A 71 -5.38 12.66 27.94
N SER A 72 -6.32 12.96 28.84
CA SER A 72 -7.12 11.91 29.47
C SER A 72 -8.02 11.21 28.43
N ALA A 73 -8.45 9.97 28.71
CA ALA A 73 -9.38 9.26 27.85
C ALA A 73 -10.65 10.07 27.53
N ALA A 74 -11.17 10.78 28.54
CA ALA A 74 -12.35 11.65 28.39
C ALA A 74 -12.09 12.82 27.43
N ALA A 75 -10.91 13.45 27.48
CA ALA A 75 -10.56 14.52 26.57
C ALA A 75 -10.41 14.00 25.13
N LEU A 76 -9.82 12.82 24.95
CA LEU A 76 -9.73 12.17 23.66
C LEU A 76 -11.10 11.83 23.06
N ASP A 77 -12.04 11.35 23.88
CA ASP A 77 -13.40 11.05 23.44
C ASP A 77 -14.15 12.31 22.97
N ILE A 78 -13.95 13.46 23.63
CA ILE A 78 -14.50 14.73 23.19
C ILE A 78 -13.94 15.10 21.81
N ILE A 79 -12.60 15.05 21.63
CA ILE A 79 -11.98 15.37 20.35
C ILE A 79 -12.51 14.45 19.24
N VAL A 80 -12.60 13.16 19.49
CA VAL A 80 -13.11 12.18 18.53
C VAL A 80 -14.55 12.50 18.12
N LYS A 81 -15.40 12.90 19.08
CA LYS A 81 -16.78 13.28 18.82
C LYS A 81 -16.87 14.58 18.00
N ASP A 82 -16.13 15.63 18.38
CA ASP A 82 -16.14 16.90 17.67
C ASP A 82 -15.63 16.73 16.23
N ARG A 83 -14.56 15.93 16.02
CA ARG A 83 -14.07 15.59 14.68
C ARG A 83 -15.10 14.82 13.86
N LEU A 84 -15.93 13.96 14.48
CA LEU A 84 -17.02 13.27 13.79
C LEU A 84 -18.04 14.24 13.23
N GLU A 85 -18.47 15.22 14.04
CA GLU A 85 -19.42 16.23 13.60
C GLU A 85 -18.83 17.10 12.48
N ASP A 86 -17.57 17.54 12.63
CA ASP A 86 -16.86 18.29 11.60
C ASP A 86 -16.78 17.51 10.28
N LEU A 87 -16.49 16.20 10.33
CA LEU A 87 -16.46 15.37 9.12
C LEU A 87 -17.84 15.30 8.47
N ILE A 88 -18.89 15.03 9.24
CA ILE A 88 -20.27 14.93 8.75
C ILE A 88 -20.71 16.27 8.11
N ASP A 89 -20.35 17.40 8.71
CA ASP A 89 -20.62 18.71 8.14
C ASP A 89 -19.89 18.93 6.82
N ARG A 90 -18.62 18.59 6.76
CA ARG A 90 -17.78 18.80 5.58
C ARG A 90 -18.11 17.89 4.42
N VAL A 91 -18.51 16.63 4.65
CA VAL A 91 -18.91 15.73 3.56
C VAL A 91 -20.23 16.13 2.90
N THR A 92 -21.05 16.99 3.49
CA THR A 92 -22.25 17.55 2.82
C THR A 92 -21.88 18.47 1.66
N ALA A 93 -20.76 19.19 1.77
CA ALA A 93 -20.26 20.12 0.76
C ALA A 93 -18.72 19.93 0.58
N PRO A 94 -18.28 18.81 0.00
CA PRO A 94 -16.87 18.41 -0.01
C PRO A 94 -15.97 19.30 -0.89
N GLY A 95 -16.54 20.12 -1.76
CA GLY A 95 -15.79 20.97 -2.68
C GLY A 95 -14.82 20.14 -3.52
N ASN A 96 -13.57 20.63 -3.64
CA ASN A 96 -12.48 19.94 -4.37
C ASN A 96 -11.65 19.00 -3.49
N ASN A 97 -12.03 18.77 -2.24
CA ASN A 97 -11.32 17.82 -1.38
C ASN A 97 -11.68 16.39 -1.77
N GLU A 98 -10.75 15.72 -2.45
CA GLU A 98 -10.94 14.34 -2.97
C GLU A 98 -11.22 13.34 -1.85
N ARG A 99 -10.67 13.55 -0.65
CA ARG A 99 -10.88 12.69 0.53
C ARG A 99 -12.28 12.83 1.10
N LEU A 100 -12.81 14.05 1.15
CA LEU A 100 -14.21 14.31 1.54
C LEU A 100 -15.19 13.77 0.50
N GLN A 101 -14.90 13.94 -0.79
CA GLN A 101 -15.70 13.35 -1.87
C GLN A 101 -15.74 11.83 -1.76
N PHE A 102 -14.62 11.20 -1.45
CA PHE A 102 -14.54 9.75 -1.24
C PHE A 102 -15.35 9.33 0.00
N ALA A 103 -15.18 10.01 1.14
CA ALA A 103 -15.94 9.73 2.36
C ALA A 103 -17.46 9.84 2.11
N ARG A 104 -17.90 10.85 1.36
CA ARG A 104 -19.31 10.99 0.98
C ARG A 104 -19.80 9.82 0.14
N ARG A 105 -19.02 9.39 -0.89
CA ARG A 105 -19.41 8.23 -1.71
C ARG A 105 -19.53 6.95 -0.90
N MET A 106 -18.58 6.71 0.04
CA MET A 106 -18.63 5.56 0.93
C MET A 106 -19.87 5.57 1.82
N LEU A 107 -20.19 6.72 2.43
CA LEU A 107 -21.41 6.87 3.24
C LEU A 107 -22.69 6.69 2.42
N ALA A 108 -22.74 7.25 1.21
CA ALA A 108 -23.89 7.10 0.30
C ALA A 108 -24.11 5.62 -0.10
N ALA A 109 -23.04 4.87 -0.35
CA ALA A 109 -23.10 3.43 -0.63
C ALA A 109 -23.67 2.62 0.55
N ARG A 110 -23.62 3.19 1.77
CA ARG A 110 -24.21 2.62 3.01
C ARG A 110 -25.59 3.22 3.34
N ASN A 111 -26.24 3.90 2.38
CA ASN A 111 -27.49 4.62 2.60
C ASN A 111 -27.43 5.66 3.73
N ALA A 112 -26.27 6.28 3.90
CA ALA A 112 -25.95 7.21 4.97
C ALA A 112 -25.43 8.56 4.43
N ASP A 113 -25.91 9.02 3.27
CA ASP A 113 -25.58 10.35 2.73
C ASP A 113 -26.11 11.44 3.72
N PRO A 114 -25.24 12.30 4.29
CA PRO A 114 -25.60 13.21 5.37
C PRO A 114 -26.25 14.51 4.89
N THR A 115 -26.98 14.49 3.77
CA THR A 115 -27.65 15.66 3.19
C THR A 115 -28.88 16.11 3.98
N ASP A 116 -29.48 15.24 4.78
CA ASP A 116 -30.61 15.53 5.65
C ASP A 116 -30.35 15.05 7.11
N ALA A 117 -31.21 15.43 8.03
CA ALA A 117 -31.04 15.07 9.44
C ALA A 117 -31.05 13.54 9.68
N PRO A 118 -31.95 12.73 9.10
CA PRO A 118 -31.88 11.28 9.18
C PRO A 118 -30.62 10.68 8.57
N GLY A 119 -30.13 11.22 7.45
CA GLY A 119 -28.87 10.82 6.81
C GLY A 119 -27.67 11.09 7.69
N ARG A 120 -27.60 12.26 8.32
CA ARG A 120 -26.55 12.62 9.30
C ARG A 120 -26.51 11.64 10.47
N GLU A 121 -27.67 11.27 11.01
CA GLU A 121 -27.74 10.31 12.11
C GLU A 121 -27.31 8.90 11.67
N ARG A 122 -27.67 8.48 10.45
CA ARG A 122 -27.17 7.23 9.88
C ARG A 122 -25.65 7.26 9.67
N ALA A 123 -25.11 8.39 9.18
CA ALA A 123 -23.67 8.56 8.96
C ALA A 123 -22.87 8.44 10.28
N ARG A 124 -23.34 9.08 11.36
CA ARG A 124 -22.76 8.92 12.71
C ARG A 124 -22.71 7.48 13.12
N ARG A 125 -23.81 6.77 13.02
CA ARG A 125 -23.94 5.38 13.40
C ARG A 125 -23.00 4.49 12.60
N VAL A 126 -22.98 4.63 11.29
CA VAL A 126 -22.11 3.88 10.40
C VAL A 126 -20.63 4.08 10.75
N LEU A 127 -20.19 5.33 10.94
CA LEU A 127 -18.79 5.63 11.27
C LEU A 127 -18.39 5.10 12.65
N LEU A 128 -19.28 5.21 13.64
CA LEU A 128 -19.05 4.64 14.99
C LEU A 128 -18.98 3.13 14.97
N ASP A 129 -19.86 2.46 14.22
CA ASP A 129 -19.86 1.00 14.07
C ASP A 129 -18.58 0.50 13.40
N ILE A 130 -18.12 1.18 12.35
CA ILE A 130 -16.86 0.85 11.69
C ILE A 130 -15.69 1.04 12.67
N ARG A 131 -15.61 2.17 13.37
CA ARG A 131 -14.57 2.40 14.39
C ARG A 131 -14.57 1.30 15.45
N GLN A 132 -15.73 0.92 15.93
CA GLN A 132 -15.85 -0.14 16.94
C GLN A 132 -15.39 -1.50 16.39
N ARG A 133 -15.69 -1.80 15.12
CA ARG A 133 -15.16 -2.98 14.44
C ARG A 133 -13.64 -2.95 14.39
N MET A 134 -13.04 -1.84 13.93
CA MET A 134 -11.59 -1.67 13.87
C MET A 134 -10.91 -1.87 15.23
N ILE A 135 -11.47 -1.30 16.30
CA ILE A 135 -10.92 -1.48 17.66
C ILE A 135 -10.90 -2.96 18.06
N ARG A 136 -11.99 -3.71 17.80
CA ARG A 136 -12.05 -5.14 18.10
C ARG A 136 -11.04 -5.94 17.27
N GLU A 137 -10.89 -5.63 15.99
CA GLU A 137 -9.94 -6.28 15.10
C GLU A 137 -8.50 -6.05 15.55
N PHE A 138 -8.15 -4.83 15.97
CA PHE A 138 -6.82 -4.52 16.51
C PHE A 138 -6.54 -5.26 17.83
N ALA A 139 -7.48 -5.25 18.77
CA ALA A 139 -7.32 -5.95 20.04
C ALA A 139 -7.14 -7.46 19.84
N GLY A 140 -7.91 -8.08 18.93
CA GLY A 140 -7.76 -9.48 18.55
C GLY A 140 -6.41 -9.81 17.92
N THR A 141 -5.87 -8.89 17.13
CA THR A 141 -4.54 -9.01 16.50
C THR A 141 -3.43 -9.11 17.53
N ASP A 142 -3.37 -8.15 18.46
CA ASP A 142 -2.32 -8.10 19.46
C ASP A 142 -2.32 -9.38 20.32
N GLN A 143 -3.50 -9.90 20.66
CA GLN A 143 -3.64 -11.17 21.38
C GLN A 143 -3.13 -12.38 20.58
N THR A 144 -3.50 -12.45 19.30
CA THR A 144 -3.11 -13.58 18.43
C THR A 144 -1.61 -13.59 18.16
N LEU A 145 -1.01 -12.42 17.91
CA LEU A 145 0.45 -12.31 17.72
C LEU A 145 1.23 -12.60 18.99
N ALA A 146 0.78 -12.11 20.14
CA ALA A 146 1.39 -12.41 21.43
C ALA A 146 1.37 -13.92 21.74
N ALA A 147 0.29 -14.61 21.38
CA ALA A 147 0.18 -16.07 21.54
C ALA A 147 1.08 -16.86 20.56
N ALA A 148 1.30 -16.34 19.34
CA ALA A 148 2.12 -17.01 18.32
C ALA A 148 3.62 -16.80 18.50
N THR A 149 4.03 -15.65 19.06
CA THR A 149 5.44 -15.25 19.22
C THR A 149 6.32 -16.30 19.90
N PRO A 150 5.90 -16.95 21.01
CA PRO A 150 6.72 -17.99 21.65
C PRO A 150 6.99 -19.22 20.77
N SER A 151 6.16 -19.47 19.75
CA SER A 151 6.24 -20.62 18.85
C SER A 151 7.11 -20.40 17.60
N GLY A 152 7.71 -19.22 17.49
CA GLY A 152 8.67 -18.88 16.45
C GLY A 152 8.07 -18.32 15.16
N THR A 153 8.93 -17.96 14.21
CA THR A 153 8.61 -17.21 12.98
C THR A 153 7.51 -17.86 12.12
N ALA A 154 7.50 -19.18 11.99
CA ALA A 154 6.48 -19.90 11.21
C ALA A 154 5.07 -19.74 11.81
N ALA A 155 4.97 -19.79 13.14
CA ALA A 155 3.71 -19.59 13.86
C ALA A 155 3.23 -18.14 13.73
N VAL A 156 4.14 -17.17 13.83
CA VAL A 156 3.84 -15.74 13.60
C VAL A 156 3.36 -15.50 12.18
N THR A 157 4.00 -16.11 11.17
CA THR A 157 3.56 -16.01 9.76
C THR A 157 2.16 -16.60 9.56
N ALA A 158 1.87 -17.76 10.14
CA ALA A 158 0.56 -18.38 10.07
C ALA A 158 -0.51 -17.55 10.81
N ALA A 159 -0.16 -16.99 11.96
CA ALA A 159 -1.03 -16.09 12.72
C ALA A 159 -1.35 -14.81 11.92
N ASN A 160 -0.35 -14.19 11.32
CA ASN A 160 -0.53 -13.03 10.43
C ASN A 160 -1.49 -13.34 9.28
N ALA A 161 -1.29 -14.45 8.57
CA ALA A 161 -2.17 -14.86 7.48
C ALA A 161 -3.63 -15.04 7.94
N THR A 162 -3.85 -15.53 9.16
CA THR A 162 -5.20 -15.68 9.74
C THR A 162 -5.80 -14.32 10.11
N ILE A 163 -5.02 -13.45 10.77
CA ILE A 163 -5.43 -12.11 11.21
C ILE A 163 -5.85 -11.25 10.00
N PHE A 164 -5.06 -11.29 8.94
CA PHE A 164 -5.29 -10.42 7.79
C PHE A 164 -6.33 -10.96 6.81
N ARG A 165 -6.71 -12.24 6.89
CA ARG A 165 -7.72 -12.86 6.02
C ARG A 165 -9.07 -12.14 6.06
N ASP A 166 -9.51 -11.76 7.26
CA ASP A 166 -10.84 -11.17 7.47
C ASP A 166 -10.82 -9.64 7.51
N ARG A 167 -9.63 -9.03 7.42
CA ARG A 167 -9.47 -7.57 7.40
C ARG A 167 -9.81 -6.98 6.05
N GLY A 168 -10.21 -5.70 6.07
CA GLY A 168 -10.30 -4.89 4.89
C GLY A 168 -8.96 -4.75 4.16
N LEU A 169 -9.00 -4.67 2.84
CA LEU A 169 -7.85 -4.34 2.00
C LEU A 169 -7.80 -2.83 1.84
N SER A 170 -7.01 -2.17 2.68
CA SER A 170 -6.82 -0.72 2.61
C SER A 170 -6.02 -0.34 1.38
N SER A 171 -6.47 0.69 0.68
CA SER A 171 -5.69 1.33 -0.38
C SER A 171 -4.66 2.33 0.16
N ASP A 172 -4.67 2.61 1.47
CA ASP A 172 -3.73 3.55 2.07
C ASP A 172 -2.30 3.02 1.95
N THR A 173 -1.39 3.85 1.48
CA THR A 173 0.02 3.49 1.33
C THR A 173 0.87 3.93 2.52
N SER A 174 2.05 3.33 2.67
CA SER A 174 3.07 3.70 3.65
C SER A 174 4.32 4.21 2.94
N ILE A 175 4.73 5.43 3.26
CA ILE A 175 5.96 6.02 2.69
C ILE A 175 7.24 5.34 3.18
N LEU A 176 7.22 4.71 4.35
CA LEU A 176 8.40 4.04 4.91
C LEU A 176 8.84 2.85 4.07
N SER A 177 7.90 2.13 3.46
CA SER A 177 8.22 1.04 2.53
C SER A 177 8.99 1.51 1.29
N ASP A 178 8.80 2.76 0.86
CA ASP A 178 9.54 3.33 -0.28
C ASP A 178 11.03 3.46 0.03
N TYR A 179 11.37 3.87 1.26
CA TYR A 179 12.74 3.88 1.74
C TYR A 179 13.32 2.46 1.84
N SER A 180 12.53 1.50 2.36
CA SER A 180 12.96 0.11 2.46
C SER A 180 13.29 -0.51 1.10
N VAL A 181 12.47 -0.22 0.08
CA VAL A 181 12.72 -0.62 -1.31
C VAL A 181 14.00 0.04 -1.86
N HIS A 182 14.23 1.33 -1.53
CA HIS A 182 15.46 2.02 -1.93
C HIS A 182 16.71 1.30 -1.39
N VAL A 183 16.76 0.99 -0.10
CA VAL A 183 17.91 0.31 0.54
C VAL A 183 18.10 -1.12 -0.01
N ALA A 184 16.99 -1.83 -0.27
CA ALA A 184 17.05 -3.14 -0.90
C ALA A 184 17.65 -3.08 -2.32
N LEU A 185 17.19 -2.13 -3.15
CA LEU A 185 17.70 -1.94 -4.51
C LEU A 185 19.16 -1.47 -4.54
N GLU A 186 19.58 -0.63 -3.58
CA GLU A 186 20.98 -0.28 -3.43
C GLU A 186 21.85 -1.52 -3.13
N THR A 187 21.37 -2.41 -2.27
CA THR A 187 22.06 -3.67 -1.96
C THR A 187 22.12 -4.59 -3.19
N ILE A 188 21.02 -4.73 -3.92
CA ILE A 188 20.91 -5.51 -5.17
C ILE A 188 21.89 -4.97 -6.24
N ALA A 189 22.01 -3.62 -6.35
CA ALA A 189 22.95 -2.96 -7.25
C ALA A 189 24.41 -3.24 -6.85
N ARG A 190 24.75 -3.13 -5.56
CA ARG A 190 26.09 -3.47 -5.03
C ARG A 190 26.46 -4.93 -5.28
N GLN A 191 25.49 -5.83 -5.19
CA GLN A 191 25.67 -7.26 -5.49
C GLN A 191 25.74 -7.57 -7.00
N LYS A 192 25.55 -6.54 -7.87
CA LYS A 192 25.51 -6.66 -9.33
C LYS A 192 24.43 -7.64 -9.84
N THR A 193 23.38 -7.87 -9.07
CA THR A 193 22.24 -8.70 -9.47
C THR A 193 21.44 -8.03 -10.60
N LEU A 194 21.32 -6.69 -10.56
CA LEU A 194 20.84 -5.86 -11.65
C LEU A 194 22.00 -5.00 -12.17
N ALA A 195 22.24 -5.01 -13.48
CA ALA A 195 23.29 -4.22 -14.09
C ALA A 195 22.85 -2.75 -14.27
N PRO A 196 23.79 -1.79 -14.27
CA PRO A 196 23.49 -0.41 -14.61
C PRO A 196 22.75 -0.29 -15.96
N GLY A 197 21.72 0.56 -16.01
CA GLY A 197 20.91 0.80 -17.20
C GLY A 197 20.08 -0.39 -17.70
N SER A 198 19.98 -1.48 -16.92
CA SER A 198 19.34 -2.72 -17.39
C SER A 198 17.85 -2.82 -17.04
N VAL A 199 17.35 -1.99 -16.15
CA VAL A 199 15.95 -2.04 -15.70
C VAL A 199 15.09 -1.18 -16.63
N ARG A 200 14.33 -1.85 -17.48
CA ARG A 200 13.48 -1.23 -18.51
C ARG A 200 12.00 -1.36 -18.19
N ARG A 201 11.57 -2.53 -17.69
CA ARG A 201 10.19 -2.84 -17.37
C ARG A 201 10.05 -3.23 -15.92
N VAL A 202 9.24 -2.49 -15.20
CA VAL A 202 9.00 -2.69 -13.77
C VAL A 202 7.52 -2.90 -13.51
N ALA A 203 7.18 -3.80 -12.59
CA ALA A 203 5.84 -3.90 -12.06
C ALA A 203 5.82 -3.56 -10.56
N ILE A 204 4.75 -2.90 -10.11
CA ILE A 204 4.45 -2.65 -8.72
C ILE A 204 3.09 -3.25 -8.41
N VAL A 205 3.02 -4.09 -7.39
CA VAL A 205 1.77 -4.68 -6.91
C VAL A 205 1.29 -3.90 -5.70
N GLY A 206 0.07 -3.35 -5.78
CA GLY A 206 -0.54 -2.57 -4.72
C GLY A 206 0.17 -1.24 -4.45
N PRO A 207 0.31 -0.33 -5.46
CA PRO A 207 0.99 0.96 -5.25
C PRO A 207 0.30 1.81 -4.20
N GLY A 208 -0.97 1.57 -3.95
CA GLY A 208 -1.78 2.28 -2.99
C GLY A 208 -2.03 3.74 -3.36
N LEU A 209 -2.82 4.37 -2.50
CA LEU A 209 -3.20 5.77 -2.62
C LEU A 209 -3.06 6.42 -1.25
N ASP A 210 -2.34 7.52 -1.17
CA ASP A 210 -2.20 8.27 0.07
C ASP A 210 -3.54 8.90 0.42
N PHE A 211 -4.19 8.38 1.45
CA PHE A 211 -5.44 8.91 1.95
C PHE A 211 -5.22 9.93 3.07
N THR A 212 -4.41 9.56 4.05
CA THR A 212 -3.90 10.43 5.11
C THR A 212 -2.62 9.85 5.67
N ASN A 213 -1.68 10.70 6.06
CA ASN A 213 -0.53 10.23 6.82
C ASN A 213 -0.96 9.96 8.27
N LYS A 214 -1.18 8.70 8.60
CA LYS A 214 -1.68 8.27 9.92
C LYS A 214 -0.72 8.60 11.05
N ALA A 215 0.59 8.64 10.78
CA ALA A 215 1.60 8.92 11.79
C ALA A 215 1.59 10.41 12.20
N ASP A 216 1.43 11.31 11.22
CA ASP A 216 1.57 12.75 11.41
C ASP A 216 0.29 13.53 11.13
N GLY A 217 -0.77 12.88 10.60
CA GLY A 217 -2.07 13.50 10.36
C GLY A 217 -2.10 14.46 9.18
N TYR A 218 -1.27 14.27 8.15
CA TYR A 218 -1.27 15.15 6.97
C TYR A 218 -2.22 14.66 5.90
N ASP A 219 -3.01 15.56 5.39
CA ASP A 219 -3.92 15.32 4.28
C ASP A 219 -4.33 16.60 3.56
N TYR A 220 -3.67 17.74 3.89
CA TYR A 220 -4.01 19.07 3.37
C TYR A 220 -3.47 19.34 1.95
N TYR A 221 -2.76 18.42 1.37
CA TYR A 221 -2.31 18.42 -0.01
C TYR A 221 -3.21 17.54 -0.90
N PRO A 222 -3.18 17.69 -2.24
CA PRO A 222 -3.95 16.84 -3.15
C PRO A 222 -3.68 15.35 -2.93
N GLN A 223 -4.69 14.50 -3.14
CA GLN A 223 -4.51 13.07 -3.05
C GLN A 223 -3.43 12.60 -4.04
N GLN A 224 -2.57 11.70 -3.61
CA GLN A 224 -1.36 11.29 -4.34
C GLN A 224 -1.08 9.80 -4.17
N THR A 225 -0.30 9.23 -5.08
CA THR A 225 0.42 7.97 -4.87
C THR A 225 1.91 8.27 -4.78
N THR A 226 2.65 7.56 -3.97
CA THR A 226 4.10 7.80 -3.75
C THR A 226 4.97 6.72 -4.34
N GLN A 227 4.61 5.46 -4.17
CA GLN A 227 5.46 4.30 -4.45
C GLN A 227 5.95 4.22 -5.91
N PRO A 228 5.15 4.45 -6.97
CA PRO A 228 5.67 4.42 -8.34
C PRO A 228 6.75 5.47 -8.58
N PHE A 229 6.56 6.67 -8.04
CA PHE A 229 7.53 7.76 -8.19
C PHE A 229 8.77 7.53 -7.35
N ALA A 230 8.64 7.00 -6.14
CA ALA A 230 9.77 6.64 -5.28
C ALA A 230 10.64 5.57 -5.93
N LEU A 231 10.02 4.57 -6.55
CA LEU A 231 10.73 3.52 -7.28
C LEU A 231 11.47 4.06 -8.50
N ILE A 232 10.82 4.90 -9.33
CA ILE A 232 11.48 5.52 -10.50
C ILE A 232 12.65 6.41 -10.04
N ASN A 233 12.44 7.25 -9.02
CA ASN A 233 13.49 8.08 -8.44
C ASN A 233 14.68 7.23 -7.97
N THR A 234 14.43 6.15 -7.24
CA THR A 234 15.46 5.22 -6.77
C THR A 234 16.23 4.58 -7.92
N LEU A 235 15.54 4.04 -8.93
CA LEU A 235 16.18 3.40 -10.07
C LEU A 235 17.07 4.35 -10.86
N ARG A 236 16.64 5.62 -11.04
CA ARG A 236 17.43 6.66 -11.70
C ARG A 236 18.64 7.06 -10.86
N ARG A 237 18.47 7.28 -9.57
CA ARG A 237 19.57 7.64 -8.66
C ARG A 237 20.64 6.56 -8.56
N LEU A 238 20.26 5.30 -8.59
CA LEU A 238 21.18 4.16 -8.55
C LEU A 238 21.78 3.81 -9.93
N GLY A 239 21.39 4.55 -10.98
CA GLY A 239 21.85 4.27 -12.35
C GLY A 239 21.34 2.94 -12.91
N LEU A 240 20.30 2.34 -12.33
CA LEU A 240 19.73 1.07 -12.78
C LEU A 240 18.72 1.25 -13.92
N ALA A 241 18.06 2.41 -13.99
CA ALA A 241 17.02 2.69 -14.98
C ALA A 241 17.57 2.74 -16.41
N ALA A 242 16.90 2.06 -17.33
CA ALA A 242 17.09 2.29 -18.78
C ALA A 242 16.43 3.62 -19.19
N ALA A 243 16.84 4.18 -20.33
CA ALA A 243 16.30 5.47 -20.82
C ALA A 243 14.78 5.39 -21.12
N ASP A 244 14.30 4.24 -21.52
CA ASP A 244 12.89 3.94 -21.85
C ASP A 244 12.17 3.16 -20.73
N LEU A 245 12.52 3.44 -19.47
CA LEU A 245 11.89 2.82 -18.29
C LEU A 245 10.36 3.01 -18.32
N GLN A 246 9.65 1.91 -18.19
CA GLN A 246 8.19 1.85 -18.01
C GLN A 246 7.83 1.14 -16.72
N VAL A 247 6.83 1.68 -16.02
CA VAL A 247 6.30 1.11 -14.78
C VAL A 247 4.84 0.69 -14.99
N THR A 248 4.54 -0.57 -14.78
CA THR A 248 3.16 -1.07 -14.73
C THR A 248 2.75 -1.21 -13.26
N THR A 249 1.61 -0.68 -12.88
CA THR A 249 1.06 -0.91 -11.55
C THR A 249 -0.11 -1.87 -11.61
N PHE A 250 -0.17 -2.80 -10.67
CA PHE A 250 -1.26 -3.77 -10.50
C PHE A 250 -1.99 -3.45 -9.21
N ASP A 251 -3.26 -3.08 -9.31
CA ASP A 251 -4.10 -2.87 -8.16
C ASP A 251 -5.51 -3.40 -8.43
N ILE A 252 -6.12 -4.00 -7.42
CA ILE A 252 -7.51 -4.46 -7.49
C ILE A 252 -8.50 -3.35 -7.11
N ASN A 253 -8.01 -2.26 -6.48
CA ASN A 253 -8.83 -1.10 -6.15
C ASN A 253 -8.90 -0.15 -7.36
N LEU A 254 -10.10 -0.05 -7.95
CA LEU A 254 -10.34 0.79 -9.11
C LEU A 254 -10.03 2.27 -8.84
N ARG A 255 -10.20 2.74 -7.60
CA ARG A 255 -9.91 4.12 -7.22
C ARG A 255 -8.41 4.46 -7.37
N VAL A 256 -7.52 3.52 -7.02
CA VAL A 256 -6.07 3.65 -7.22
C VAL A 256 -5.76 3.71 -8.71
N ASN A 257 -6.35 2.80 -9.48
CA ASN A 257 -6.17 2.75 -10.93
C ASN A 257 -6.68 4.02 -11.63
N ASP A 258 -7.84 4.54 -11.22
CA ASP A 258 -8.43 5.75 -11.78
C ASP A 258 -7.59 7.00 -11.45
N HIS A 259 -7.07 7.08 -10.22
CA HIS A 259 -6.14 8.14 -9.86
C HIS A 259 -4.91 8.16 -10.78
N LEU A 260 -4.30 7.00 -11.01
CA LEU A 260 -3.12 6.86 -11.87
C LEU A 260 -3.45 7.08 -13.36
N ARG A 261 -4.64 6.66 -13.84
CA ARG A 261 -5.09 6.95 -15.21
C ARG A 261 -5.26 8.46 -15.45
N ASN A 262 -5.69 9.19 -14.43
CA ASN A 262 -5.90 10.64 -14.51
C ASN A 262 -4.62 11.45 -14.23
N ALA A 263 -3.57 10.84 -13.69
CA ALA A 263 -2.33 11.51 -13.35
C ALA A 263 -1.64 12.22 -14.54
N PRO A 264 -1.58 11.67 -15.77
CA PRO A 264 -1.02 12.36 -16.93
C PRO A 264 -1.76 13.66 -17.28
N ALA A 265 -3.09 13.68 -17.19
CA ALA A 265 -3.88 14.90 -17.42
C ALA A 265 -3.60 15.97 -16.35
N ARG A 266 -3.45 15.56 -15.08
CA ARG A 266 -3.01 16.46 -14.01
C ARG A 266 -1.60 16.99 -14.26
N ALA A 267 -0.67 16.13 -14.67
CA ALA A 267 0.71 16.53 -14.96
C ALA A 267 0.82 17.56 -16.10
N ALA A 268 -0.09 17.49 -17.07
CA ALA A 268 -0.19 18.44 -18.19
C ALA A 268 -0.88 19.76 -17.80
N SER A 269 -1.56 19.85 -16.67
CA SER A 269 -2.19 21.09 -16.21
C SER A 269 -1.17 22.08 -15.63
N SER A 270 -1.58 23.33 -15.44
CA SER A 270 -0.73 24.38 -14.85
C SER A 270 -0.27 24.07 -13.42
N SER A 271 -1.07 23.33 -12.63
CA SER A 271 -0.70 22.89 -11.29
C SER A 271 0.29 21.73 -11.29
N GLY A 272 0.33 20.93 -12.38
CA GLY A 272 1.14 19.74 -12.47
C GLY A 272 0.69 18.59 -11.56
N TYR A 273 1.36 17.46 -11.64
CA TYR A 273 1.23 16.40 -10.65
C TYR A 273 2.28 16.61 -9.56
N VAL A 274 1.84 16.85 -8.34
CA VAL A 274 2.72 17.13 -7.21
C VAL A 274 2.63 16.03 -6.16
N VAL A 275 3.78 15.72 -5.53
CA VAL A 275 3.87 14.81 -4.40
C VAL A 275 4.45 15.58 -3.23
N THR A 276 3.73 15.55 -2.10
CA THR A 276 4.13 16.20 -0.85
C THR A 276 4.45 15.14 0.20
N LEU A 277 5.64 15.24 0.77
CA LEU A 277 6.17 14.26 1.73
C LEU A 277 6.64 14.98 2.99
N PRO A 278 6.46 14.35 4.18
CA PRO A 278 7.06 14.85 5.40
C PRO A 278 8.59 14.71 5.33
N LEU A 279 9.31 15.63 5.95
CA LEU A 279 10.78 15.60 6.11
C LEU A 279 11.20 15.07 7.47
N ALA A 280 10.27 14.91 8.40
CA ALA A 280 10.50 14.33 9.72
C ALA A 280 9.20 13.73 10.23
N ALA A 281 9.26 12.72 11.07
CA ALA A 281 8.12 12.15 11.77
C ALA A 281 8.17 12.46 13.26
N ARG A 282 7.02 12.53 13.92
CA ARG A 282 6.92 12.73 15.39
C ARG A 282 7.63 11.64 16.19
N GLU A 283 7.69 10.43 15.64
CA GLU A 283 8.33 9.27 16.29
C GLU A 283 9.87 9.27 16.16
N GLY A 284 10.45 10.24 15.46
CA GLY A 284 11.90 10.33 15.23
C GLY A 284 12.40 9.28 14.23
N TRP A 285 12.56 9.67 12.98
CA TRP A 285 13.21 8.83 11.98
C TRP A 285 14.71 8.73 12.21
N THR A 286 15.32 7.68 11.70
CA THR A 286 16.78 7.61 11.61
C THR A 286 17.28 8.69 10.63
N SER A 287 18.52 9.17 10.84
CA SER A 287 19.13 10.16 9.93
C SER A 287 19.15 9.70 8.46
N ALA A 288 19.31 8.41 8.22
CA ALA A 288 19.28 7.85 6.87
C ALA A 288 17.91 7.96 6.20
N VAL A 289 16.82 7.79 6.94
CA VAL A 289 15.44 8.01 6.44
C VAL A 289 15.23 9.48 6.13
N GLU A 290 15.65 10.39 7.02
CA GLU A 290 15.52 11.84 6.82
C GLU A 290 16.32 12.29 5.60
N GLU A 291 17.54 11.83 5.43
CA GLU A 291 18.39 12.13 4.27
C GLU A 291 17.76 11.61 2.96
N TYR A 292 17.19 10.43 2.98
CA TYR A 292 16.47 9.88 1.81
C TYR A 292 15.33 10.81 1.38
N TRP A 293 14.50 11.27 2.33
CA TRP A 293 13.37 12.15 2.02
C TRP A 293 13.80 13.56 1.63
N GLN A 294 14.88 14.09 2.18
CA GLN A 294 15.45 15.37 1.76
C GLN A 294 15.91 15.36 0.30
N GLN A 295 16.34 14.22 -0.22
CA GLN A 295 16.83 14.06 -1.60
C GLN A 295 15.78 13.48 -2.55
N TRP A 296 14.63 13.05 -2.00
CA TRP A 296 13.59 12.40 -2.78
C TRP A 296 13.04 13.33 -3.87
N GLY A 297 12.85 12.79 -5.06
CA GLY A 297 12.29 13.52 -6.19
C GLY A 297 13.31 14.22 -7.09
N ASN A 298 14.56 14.43 -6.64
CA ASN A 298 15.58 15.14 -7.42
C ASN A 298 15.85 14.53 -8.80
N ALA A 299 15.61 13.24 -9.01
CA ALA A 299 15.81 12.57 -10.30
C ALA A 299 14.56 12.55 -11.19
N ILE A 300 13.40 13.02 -10.68
CA ILE A 300 12.12 12.86 -11.37
C ILE A 300 11.27 14.14 -11.43
N GLY A 301 11.71 15.23 -10.83
CA GLY A 301 10.93 16.47 -10.79
C GLY A 301 11.70 17.61 -10.15
N ASP A 302 11.00 18.72 -9.96
CA ASP A 302 11.52 19.93 -9.38
C ASP A 302 10.81 20.24 -8.06
N GLU A 303 11.57 20.72 -7.08
CA GLU A 303 10.98 21.17 -5.82
C GLU A 303 10.13 22.43 -6.05
N VAL A 304 8.95 22.46 -5.47
CA VAL A 304 8.01 23.57 -5.53
C VAL A 304 7.54 23.96 -4.14
N THR A 305 6.99 25.15 -4.02
CA THR A 305 6.43 25.63 -2.75
C THR A 305 5.30 24.71 -2.30
N ALA A 306 5.41 24.20 -1.08
CA ALA A 306 4.39 23.36 -0.46
C ALA A 306 3.11 24.15 -0.20
N VAL A 307 1.96 23.47 -0.23
CA VAL A 307 0.71 24.01 0.29
C VAL A 307 0.90 24.31 1.79
N PRO A 308 0.50 25.47 2.29
CA PRO A 308 0.61 25.79 3.71
C PRO A 308 -0.15 24.78 4.58
N ALA A 309 0.51 24.27 5.61
CA ALA A 309 -0.14 23.39 6.57
C ALA A 309 -1.21 24.17 7.37
N PRO A 310 -2.39 23.59 7.61
CA PRO A 310 -3.38 24.20 8.49
C PRO A 310 -2.83 24.26 9.94
N ALA A 311 -3.25 25.25 10.70
CA ALA A 311 -2.75 25.46 12.07
C ALA A 311 -2.87 24.21 12.96
N VAL A 312 -3.89 23.40 12.76
CA VAL A 312 -4.12 22.14 13.49
C VAL A 312 -3.06 21.09 13.23
N ALA A 313 -2.38 21.13 12.09
CA ALA A 313 -1.27 20.21 11.78
C ALA A 313 0.01 20.53 12.58
N GLY A 314 0.07 21.73 13.20
CA GLY A 314 1.25 22.20 13.91
C GLY A 314 2.40 22.58 12.97
N VAL A 315 3.62 22.53 13.49
CA VAL A 315 4.83 22.82 12.69
C VAL A 315 5.20 21.57 11.92
N VAL A 316 4.89 21.55 10.64
CA VAL A 316 5.18 20.44 9.73
C VAL A 316 6.22 20.90 8.71
N LYS A 317 7.32 20.15 8.62
CA LYS A 317 8.27 20.31 7.53
C LYS A 317 7.94 19.31 6.42
N THR A 318 7.64 19.82 5.25
CA THR A 318 7.34 19.00 4.07
C THR A 318 8.22 19.40 2.91
N ARG A 319 8.46 18.44 2.03
CA ARG A 319 9.02 18.64 0.69
C ARG A 319 7.94 18.37 -0.33
N THR A 320 7.74 19.27 -1.26
CA THR A 320 6.79 19.11 -2.36
C THR A 320 7.56 19.12 -3.68
N VAL A 321 7.36 18.08 -4.49
CA VAL A 321 8.02 17.91 -5.77
C VAL A 321 6.97 17.85 -6.87
N ARG A 322 7.11 18.70 -7.90
CA ARG A 322 6.35 18.61 -9.13
C ARG A 322 7.02 17.58 -10.03
N ILE A 323 6.32 16.50 -10.28
CA ILE A 323 6.82 15.38 -11.08
C ILE A 323 6.81 15.73 -12.55
N GLN A 324 7.88 15.42 -13.27
CA GLN A 324 7.99 15.61 -14.72
C GLN A 324 6.85 14.86 -15.44
N PRO A 325 6.15 15.49 -16.42
CA PRO A 325 5.06 14.84 -17.15
C PRO A 325 5.47 13.53 -17.84
N THR A 326 6.70 13.44 -18.33
CA THR A 326 7.25 12.22 -18.93
C THR A 326 7.38 11.07 -17.94
N VAL A 327 7.70 11.37 -16.68
CA VAL A 327 7.73 10.38 -15.58
C VAL A 327 6.33 9.91 -15.24
N VAL A 328 5.38 10.83 -15.11
CA VAL A 328 3.98 10.47 -14.83
C VAL A 328 3.42 9.60 -15.95
N SER A 329 3.68 9.93 -17.21
CA SER A 329 3.22 9.20 -18.38
C SER A 329 3.90 7.83 -18.58
N SER A 330 5.01 7.56 -17.88
CA SER A 330 5.66 6.24 -17.93
C SER A 330 4.98 5.19 -17.04
N ILE A 331 3.94 5.57 -16.29
CA ILE A 331 3.21 4.69 -15.38
C ILE A 331 1.91 4.23 -16.06
N VAL A 332 1.71 2.91 -16.12
CA VAL A 332 0.54 2.27 -16.75
C VAL A 332 -0.21 1.46 -15.70
N PRO A 333 -1.37 1.93 -15.20
CA PRO A 333 -2.16 1.19 -14.24
C PRO A 333 -2.98 0.07 -14.88
N ARG A 334 -3.08 -1.06 -14.18
CA ARG A 334 -3.85 -2.24 -14.56
C ARG A 334 -4.65 -2.77 -13.37
N ASP A 335 -5.92 -3.09 -13.60
CA ASP A 335 -6.70 -3.91 -12.67
C ASP A 335 -6.22 -5.37 -12.80
N LEU A 336 -5.63 -5.89 -11.73
CA LEU A 336 -5.10 -7.25 -11.71
C LEU A 336 -5.00 -7.77 -10.29
N ASN A 337 -5.59 -8.93 -10.03
CA ASN A 337 -5.43 -9.69 -8.80
C ASN A 337 -4.23 -10.63 -8.93
N ILE A 338 -3.11 -10.25 -8.33
CA ILE A 338 -1.83 -10.98 -8.44
C ILE A 338 -1.91 -12.43 -7.98
N VAL A 339 -2.87 -12.79 -7.13
CA VAL A 339 -3.04 -14.16 -6.64
C VAL A 339 -3.56 -15.07 -7.75
N VAL A 340 -4.53 -14.60 -8.54
CA VAL A 340 -5.25 -15.45 -9.51
C VAL A 340 -4.99 -15.07 -10.95
N ASP A 341 -4.35 -13.91 -11.20
CA ASP A 341 -4.16 -13.39 -12.55
C ASP A 341 -2.72 -12.93 -12.81
N ARG A 342 -2.38 -12.83 -14.07
CA ARG A 342 -1.09 -12.32 -14.57
C ARG A 342 -1.26 -11.78 -15.99
N LEU A 343 -0.43 -10.82 -16.37
CA LEU A 343 -0.40 -10.39 -17.76
C LEU A 343 0.06 -11.55 -18.67
N PRO A 344 -0.71 -11.84 -19.72
CA PRO A 344 -0.22 -12.71 -20.78
C PRO A 344 0.92 -11.98 -21.51
N GLY A 345 2.07 -12.63 -21.68
CA GLY A 345 3.20 -11.93 -22.30
C GLY A 345 4.12 -12.83 -23.10
N ALA A 346 4.51 -12.36 -24.29
CA ALA A 346 5.70 -12.83 -24.96
C ALA A 346 6.94 -12.54 -24.10
N SER A 347 8.04 -13.28 -24.29
CA SER A 347 9.28 -13.13 -23.49
C SER A 347 9.85 -11.70 -23.51
N VAL A 348 9.53 -10.92 -24.54
CA VAL A 348 10.02 -9.54 -24.74
C VAL A 348 9.33 -8.53 -23.82
N GLU A 349 8.14 -8.85 -23.31
CA GLU A 349 7.33 -7.96 -22.46
C GLU A 349 7.47 -8.23 -20.96
N ARG A 350 8.38 -9.15 -20.59
CA ARG A 350 8.56 -9.54 -19.20
C ARG A 350 9.30 -8.47 -18.39
N PHE A 351 8.98 -8.43 -17.10
CA PHE A 351 9.55 -7.46 -16.17
C PHE A 351 10.98 -7.81 -15.77
N ASP A 352 11.81 -6.79 -15.64
CA ASP A 352 13.14 -6.86 -15.04
C ASP A 352 13.06 -6.90 -13.52
N LEU A 353 12.07 -6.18 -12.96
CA LEU A 353 11.85 -5.99 -11.55
C LEU A 353 10.34 -6.02 -11.26
N VAL A 354 9.95 -6.76 -10.23
CA VAL A 354 8.61 -6.67 -9.62
C VAL A 354 8.78 -6.30 -8.15
N VAL A 355 7.98 -5.36 -7.67
CA VAL A 355 7.96 -4.93 -6.27
C VAL A 355 6.57 -5.15 -5.70
N ALA A 356 6.48 -5.78 -4.51
CA ALA A 356 5.24 -5.95 -3.77
C ALA A 356 5.52 -5.75 -2.28
N THR A 357 5.21 -4.56 -1.76
CA THR A 357 5.32 -4.25 -0.34
C THR A 357 3.95 -4.02 0.27
N ASN A 358 3.74 -4.49 1.48
CA ASN A 358 2.49 -4.37 2.23
C ASN A 358 1.26 -4.98 1.54
N VAL A 359 1.47 -5.99 0.68
CA VAL A 359 0.40 -6.67 -0.06
C VAL A 359 0.31 -8.15 0.32
N LEU A 360 1.43 -8.88 0.28
CA LEU A 360 1.37 -10.34 0.38
C LEU A 360 0.97 -10.85 1.76
N PHE A 361 1.15 -10.09 2.82
CA PHE A 361 0.73 -10.48 4.16
C PHE A 361 -0.80 -10.55 4.34
N TYR A 362 -1.60 -9.98 3.42
CA TYR A 362 -3.05 -10.12 3.41
C TYR A 362 -3.55 -11.48 2.93
N TYR A 363 -2.66 -12.32 2.43
CA TYR A 363 -2.95 -13.58 1.79
C TYR A 363 -2.37 -14.76 2.58
N ASP A 364 -3.02 -15.90 2.52
CA ASP A 364 -2.50 -17.12 3.14
C ASP A 364 -1.31 -17.71 2.34
N VAL A 365 -0.67 -18.74 2.89
CA VAL A 365 0.53 -19.36 2.29
C VAL A 365 0.28 -19.88 0.88
N PHE A 366 -0.93 -20.43 0.62
CA PHE A 366 -1.29 -20.93 -0.71
C PHE A 366 -1.48 -19.76 -1.70
N GLU A 367 -2.17 -18.73 -1.29
CA GLU A 367 -2.40 -17.51 -2.07
C GLU A 367 -1.07 -16.79 -2.35
N GLN A 368 -0.17 -16.69 -1.36
CA GLN A 368 1.18 -16.14 -1.53
C GLN A 368 1.98 -16.96 -2.54
N ALA A 369 1.88 -18.29 -2.51
CA ALA A 369 2.56 -19.15 -3.48
C ALA A 369 2.00 -18.98 -4.90
N LEU A 370 0.70 -18.75 -5.05
CA LEU A 370 0.07 -18.41 -6.34
C LEU A 370 0.56 -17.05 -6.86
N ALA A 371 0.57 -16.03 -6.01
CA ALA A 371 1.10 -14.72 -6.35
C ALA A 371 2.57 -14.80 -6.79
N ALA A 372 3.40 -15.54 -6.05
CA ALA A 372 4.79 -15.78 -6.40
C ALA A 372 4.95 -16.50 -7.75
N ALA A 373 4.10 -17.49 -8.05
CA ALA A 373 4.09 -18.17 -9.34
C ALA A 373 3.69 -17.23 -10.49
N ASN A 374 2.72 -16.37 -10.29
CA ASN A 374 2.31 -15.36 -11.27
C ASN A 374 3.41 -14.32 -11.49
N VAL A 375 4.03 -13.82 -10.42
CA VAL A 375 5.22 -12.94 -10.50
C VAL A 375 6.34 -13.61 -11.27
N ALA A 376 6.67 -14.86 -10.93
CA ALA A 376 7.71 -15.63 -11.62
C ALA A 376 7.43 -15.76 -13.12
N ALA A 377 6.18 -15.98 -13.51
CA ALA A 377 5.79 -16.09 -14.90
C ALA A 377 5.95 -14.77 -15.66
N MET A 378 5.75 -13.64 -15.00
CA MET A 378 5.87 -12.29 -15.57
C MET A 378 7.30 -11.75 -15.57
N LEU A 379 8.19 -12.23 -14.70
CA LEU A 379 9.61 -11.85 -14.70
C LEU A 379 10.36 -12.45 -15.89
N ARG A 380 11.34 -11.75 -16.46
CA ARG A 380 12.31 -12.35 -17.37
C ARG A 380 13.29 -13.29 -16.60
N PRO A 381 13.97 -14.21 -17.28
CA PRO A 381 15.07 -14.95 -16.67
C PRO A 381 16.14 -14.01 -16.11
N GLY A 382 16.51 -14.18 -14.83
CA GLY A 382 17.40 -13.27 -14.11
C GLY A 382 16.72 -11.99 -13.57
N GLY A 383 15.43 -11.80 -13.83
CA GLY A 383 14.64 -10.70 -13.24
C GLY A 383 14.43 -10.90 -11.73
N VAL A 384 14.16 -9.80 -11.02
CA VAL A 384 14.14 -9.75 -9.55
C VAL A 384 12.75 -9.45 -9.05
N PHE A 385 12.34 -10.14 -7.99
CA PHE A 385 11.15 -9.85 -7.20
C PHE A 385 11.57 -9.35 -5.82
N VAL A 386 11.11 -8.15 -5.42
CA VAL A 386 11.40 -7.52 -4.12
C VAL A 386 10.10 -7.42 -3.33
N THR A 387 10.13 -7.83 -2.07
CA THR A 387 8.96 -7.80 -1.16
C THR A 387 9.41 -7.63 0.29
N ASN A 388 8.51 -7.15 1.15
CA ASN A 388 8.70 -7.12 2.60
C ASN A 388 7.98 -8.29 3.33
N THR A 389 7.60 -9.32 2.59
CA THR A 389 6.98 -10.53 3.12
C THR A 389 7.80 -11.74 2.69
N ALA A 390 8.27 -12.55 3.64
CA ALA A 390 8.90 -13.82 3.33
C ALA A 390 7.88 -14.75 2.65
N ILE A 391 8.17 -15.19 1.43
CA ILE A 391 7.29 -16.11 0.69
C ILE A 391 7.83 -17.54 0.72
N PHE A 392 6.93 -18.50 0.61
CA PHE A 392 7.31 -19.91 0.45
C PHE A 392 8.14 -20.09 -0.83
N PRO A 393 9.27 -20.86 -0.78
CA PRO A 393 10.07 -21.12 -1.96
C PRO A 393 9.23 -21.70 -3.09
N THR A 394 9.11 -20.94 -4.18
CA THR A 394 8.25 -21.30 -5.31
C THR A 394 9.09 -21.30 -6.58
N PRO A 395 9.49 -22.48 -7.11
CA PRO A 395 10.20 -22.53 -8.38
C PRO A 395 9.40 -21.83 -9.50
N PRO A 396 10.04 -21.05 -10.37
CA PRO A 396 11.48 -20.90 -10.58
C PRO A 396 12.13 -19.71 -9.82
N LEU A 397 11.51 -19.18 -8.76
CA LEU A 397 12.10 -18.13 -7.94
C LEU A 397 13.11 -18.74 -6.95
N GLN A 398 14.32 -18.20 -6.95
CA GLN A 398 15.35 -18.53 -5.99
C GLN A 398 15.50 -17.36 -5.01
N ALA A 399 15.39 -17.65 -3.73
CA ALA A 399 15.63 -16.64 -2.69
C ALA A 399 17.09 -16.19 -2.70
N SER A 400 17.34 -14.92 -2.38
CA SER A 400 18.68 -14.49 -1.97
C SER A 400 19.09 -15.20 -0.68
N ALA A 401 20.38 -15.30 -0.44
CA ALA A 401 20.91 -16.01 0.73
C ALA A 401 20.57 -15.33 2.07
N SER A 402 20.13 -14.07 2.07
CA SER A 402 19.82 -13.29 3.26
C SER A 402 18.66 -12.31 3.01
N PHE A 403 17.95 -11.95 4.08
CA PHE A 403 17.05 -10.80 4.10
C PHE A 403 17.79 -9.57 4.64
N LEU A 404 17.23 -8.39 4.37
CA LEU A 404 17.76 -7.13 4.83
C LEU A 404 16.79 -6.50 5.83
N ARG A 405 17.29 -6.15 7.02
CA ARG A 405 16.52 -5.35 7.98
C ARG A 405 16.81 -3.88 7.76
N VAL A 406 15.77 -3.09 7.51
CA VAL A 406 15.83 -1.65 7.24
C VAL A 406 15.17 -0.90 8.39
N ALA A 407 15.96 -0.23 9.22
CA ALA A 407 15.45 0.54 10.35
C ALA A 407 14.85 1.87 9.89
N HIS A 408 13.67 2.20 10.40
CA HIS A 408 12.99 3.48 10.18
C HIS A 408 13.11 4.41 11.38
N THR A 409 12.93 3.84 12.57
CA THR A 409 13.11 4.48 13.86
C THR A 409 13.96 3.57 14.75
N ALA A 410 14.19 3.96 16.00
CA ALA A 410 14.86 3.09 16.97
C ALA A 410 14.13 1.74 17.20
N GLU A 411 12.80 1.72 17.01
CA GLU A 411 11.96 0.55 17.33
C GLU A 411 11.30 -0.09 16.09
N ARG A 412 11.22 0.63 14.98
CA ARG A 412 10.51 0.17 13.76
C ARG A 412 11.48 -0.13 12.65
N TYR A 413 11.25 -1.24 11.98
CA TYR A 413 12.01 -1.68 10.80
C TYR A 413 11.12 -2.47 9.86
N ASP A 414 11.53 -2.56 8.59
CA ASP A 414 11.04 -3.53 7.63
C ASP A 414 12.07 -4.65 7.42
N GLU A 415 11.59 -5.83 7.08
CA GLU A 415 12.41 -6.91 6.56
C GLU A 415 12.18 -7.01 5.05
N MET A 416 13.25 -6.87 4.28
CA MET A 416 13.20 -6.90 2.83
C MET A 416 13.81 -8.19 2.30
N PHE A 417 13.05 -8.84 1.42
CA PHE A 417 13.41 -10.08 0.76
C PHE A 417 13.47 -9.85 -0.74
N TRP A 418 14.39 -10.51 -1.43
CA TRP A 418 14.35 -10.55 -2.88
C TRP A 418 14.62 -11.92 -3.42
N TYR A 419 14.00 -12.20 -4.54
CA TYR A 419 14.02 -13.49 -5.22
C TYR A 419 14.39 -13.25 -6.67
N GLN A 420 15.26 -14.10 -7.23
CA GLN A 420 15.65 -14.02 -8.62
C GLN A 420 15.02 -15.17 -9.41
N ARG A 421 14.46 -14.84 -10.57
CA ARG A 421 14.00 -15.89 -11.48
C ARG A 421 15.21 -16.62 -12.09
N GLN A 422 15.29 -17.93 -11.90
CA GLN A 422 16.34 -18.75 -12.46
C GLN A 422 16.39 -18.62 -13.98
N ARG A 423 17.59 -18.56 -14.53
CA ARG A 423 17.83 -18.77 -15.95
C ARG A 423 17.62 -20.28 -16.20
N ARG A 424 16.81 -20.63 -17.20
CA ARG A 424 16.82 -22.00 -17.70
C ARG A 424 18.05 -22.09 -18.59
N ASP A 425 18.95 -22.97 -18.25
CA ASP A 425 20.07 -23.39 -19.12
C ASP A 425 19.50 -24.00 -20.40
#